data_4c9117337ef553392cc5040513394615
#
_entry.id   4c9117337ef553392cc5040513394615
#
_cell.length_a   1.000
_cell.length_b   1.000
_cell.length_c   1.000
_cell.angle_alpha   90.00
_cell.angle_beta   90.00
_cell.angle_gamma   90.00
#
_symmetry.space_group_name_H-M   'P 1'
#
loop_
_entity.id
_entity.type
_entity.pdbx_description
1 polymer ?
#
loop_
_entity_poly.entity_id
_entity_poly.type
_entity_poly.pdbx_seq_one_letter_code
_entity_poly.pdbx_strand_id
1 'polypeptide(L)'
;VGQIHPETGLPVVAERFGWTAVFAEEIVSLARGDERIVGVTAAMQAPVGLQPLADEMPTRVIDVGIAEQHALTFSAGLAFAGMHPVVALYATFLNRAFDQVLMDVALHRAGVTIVLDRAGITGTDGASHNGMWDMALLAHVPGLHLAAPRDEATLRESLRTAVSTGDAPTVVRYPKGALPEPLTALRRLARGAEEPRAGKESVHEETPHVSAFDVVDVLLESRPPAGGARILLVGVGAMASQAYAAGRLLEQDGHAVTVVHPHWVIPAPAPLVTAAADVDVVVVVEDGLVDGGIGSQLRDAVEEYQAAHGATGGSPVFRRIGVPRQFVDTATRAQLMEDFGMRAADIAQAARRAADGAAGARTDQDLRAE
;
A
#
# COMPACT_ATOMS: atom_id res chain seq x y z
N VAL A 1 -6.65 -11.27 22.49
CA VAL A 1 -6.39 -11.84 23.79
C VAL A 1 -4.92 -11.62 24.06
N GLY A 2 -4.59 -10.77 25.07
CA GLY A 2 -3.20 -10.47 25.41
C GLY A 2 -2.49 -11.72 25.93
N GLN A 3 -1.18 -11.83 25.68
CA GLN A 3 -0.36 -12.87 26.26
C GLN A 3 -0.29 -12.67 27.78
N ILE A 4 -0.39 -13.74 28.54
CA ILE A 4 -0.26 -13.75 29.98
C ILE A 4 1.10 -14.36 30.34
N HIS A 5 1.85 -13.70 31.23
CA HIS A 5 3.12 -14.23 31.71
C HIS A 5 2.87 -15.54 32.48
N PRO A 6 3.49 -16.67 32.10
CA PRO A 6 3.14 -17.99 32.67
C PRO A 6 3.33 -18.07 34.19
N GLU A 7 4.29 -17.36 34.75
CA GLU A 7 4.62 -17.43 36.16
C GLU A 7 3.85 -16.44 37.03
N THR A 8 3.45 -15.29 36.49
CA THR A 8 2.81 -14.23 37.29
C THR A 8 1.31 -14.12 37.03
N GLY A 9 0.80 -14.72 35.95
CA GLY A 9 -0.60 -14.59 35.51
C GLY A 9 -0.99 -13.16 35.08
N LEU A 10 -0.03 -12.24 35.03
CA LEU A 10 -0.27 -10.86 34.61
C LEU A 10 -0.16 -10.74 33.08
N PRO A 11 -0.89 -9.79 32.48
CA PRO A 11 -0.73 -9.51 31.06
C PRO A 11 0.72 -9.15 30.75
N VAL A 12 1.31 -9.79 29.73
CA VAL A 12 2.55 -9.31 29.13
C VAL A 12 2.18 -8.02 28.41
N VAL A 13 2.57 -6.89 28.98
CA VAL A 13 2.48 -5.59 28.28
C VAL A 13 3.52 -5.64 27.18
N ALA A 14 3.09 -5.89 25.96
CA ALA A 14 3.98 -5.79 24.80
C ALA A 14 4.52 -4.36 24.76
N GLU A 15 5.85 -4.22 24.68
CA GLU A 15 6.46 -2.93 24.37
C GLU A 15 5.80 -2.41 23.08
N ARG A 16 5.34 -1.16 23.12
CA ARG A 16 4.48 -0.56 22.09
C ARG A 16 5.25 -0.20 20.83
N PHE A 17 5.78 -1.16 20.08
CA PHE A 17 6.40 -0.90 18.78
C PHE A 17 5.70 -1.71 17.67
N GLY A 18 4.45 -1.33 17.40
CA GLY A 18 3.66 -1.87 16.31
C GLY A 18 2.98 -0.77 15.52
N TRP A 19 2.44 -1.12 14.38
CA TRP A 19 1.74 -0.21 13.48
C TRP A 19 0.62 0.57 14.18
N THR A 20 -0.21 -0.11 14.95
CA THR A 20 -1.31 0.50 15.71
C THR A 20 -0.83 1.56 16.71
N ALA A 21 0.36 1.37 17.32
CA ALA A 21 0.92 2.34 18.25
C ALA A 21 1.36 3.62 17.55
N VAL A 22 1.97 3.50 16.36
CA VAL A 22 2.35 4.65 15.53
C VAL A 22 1.12 5.42 15.08
N PHE A 23 0.07 4.73 14.64
CA PHE A 23 -1.21 5.37 14.32
C PHE A 23 -1.78 6.11 15.53
N ALA A 24 -1.80 5.47 16.72
CA ALA A 24 -2.33 6.06 17.94
C ALA A 24 -1.60 7.35 18.34
N GLU A 25 -0.27 7.38 18.21
CA GLU A 25 0.52 8.58 18.49
C GLU A 25 0.26 9.68 17.44
N GLU A 26 0.26 9.32 16.17
CA GLU A 26 0.11 10.27 15.08
C GLU A 26 -1.29 10.89 15.05
N ILE A 27 -2.36 10.12 15.30
CA ILE A 27 -3.72 10.66 15.31
C ILE A 27 -3.94 11.65 16.45
N VAL A 28 -3.35 11.42 17.62
CA VAL A 28 -3.37 12.38 18.74
C VAL A 28 -2.63 13.65 18.36
N SER A 29 -1.44 13.52 17.76
CA SER A 29 -0.65 14.67 17.31
C SER A 29 -1.40 15.52 16.27
N LEU A 30 -2.02 14.87 15.29
CA LEU A 30 -2.82 15.53 14.24
C LEU A 30 -4.05 16.23 14.85
N ALA A 31 -4.76 15.55 15.75
CA ALA A 31 -5.95 16.09 16.40
C ALA A 31 -5.67 17.28 17.33
N ARG A 32 -4.46 17.38 17.91
CA ARG A 32 -4.03 18.58 18.63
C ARG A 32 -3.88 19.80 17.71
N GLY A 33 -3.46 19.56 16.46
CA GLY A 33 -3.24 20.62 15.46
C GLY A 33 -4.48 20.99 14.66
N ASP A 34 -5.49 20.12 14.60
CA ASP A 34 -6.70 20.31 13.81
C ASP A 34 -7.95 19.87 14.57
N GLU A 35 -8.78 20.85 14.97
CA GLU A 35 -10.01 20.60 15.74
C GLU A 35 -11.09 19.86 14.92
N ARG A 36 -10.98 19.81 13.61
CA ARG A 36 -11.92 19.09 12.74
C ARG A 36 -11.80 17.59 12.82
N ILE A 37 -10.63 17.05 13.25
CA ILE A 37 -10.37 15.61 13.30
C ILE A 37 -11.21 14.95 14.39
N VAL A 38 -12.01 13.96 14.02
CA VAL A 38 -12.87 13.15 14.89
C VAL A 38 -12.58 11.68 14.63
N GLY A 39 -12.22 10.93 15.67
CA GLY A 39 -12.05 9.47 15.59
C GLY A 39 -13.40 8.77 15.63
N VAL A 40 -13.63 7.83 14.70
CA VAL A 40 -14.84 7.00 14.67
C VAL A 40 -14.44 5.53 14.62
N THR A 41 -15.11 4.67 15.37
CA THR A 41 -14.87 3.22 15.33
C THR A 41 -16.15 2.42 15.61
N ALA A 42 -16.09 1.11 15.41
CA ALA A 42 -17.21 0.18 15.58
C ALA A 42 -16.84 -0.89 16.62
N ALA A 43 -17.02 -0.57 17.91
CA ALA A 43 -16.72 -1.43 19.07
C ALA A 43 -15.24 -1.85 19.20
N MET A 44 -14.30 -1.02 18.68
CA MET A 44 -12.88 -1.38 18.63
C MET A 44 -11.93 -0.25 19.07
N GLN A 45 -12.37 0.70 19.91
CA GLN A 45 -11.61 1.90 20.27
C GLN A 45 -10.16 1.62 20.71
N ALA A 46 -9.94 0.69 21.64
CA ALA A 46 -8.61 0.33 22.08
C ALA A 46 -7.82 -0.53 21.05
N PRO A 47 -8.41 -1.58 20.44
CA PRO A 47 -7.71 -2.42 19.48
C PRO A 47 -7.21 -1.71 18.22
N VAL A 48 -7.89 -0.66 17.76
CA VAL A 48 -7.48 0.12 16.57
C VAL A 48 -6.67 1.38 16.90
N GLY A 49 -6.30 1.59 18.19
CA GLY A 49 -5.41 2.68 18.58
C GLY A 49 -6.09 4.04 18.82
N LEU A 50 -7.42 4.12 18.93
CA LEU A 50 -8.13 5.38 19.23
C LEU A 50 -8.24 5.68 20.74
N GLN A 51 -7.86 4.75 21.63
CA GLN A 51 -7.96 4.95 23.06
C GLN A 51 -7.17 6.18 23.55
N PRO A 52 -5.91 6.44 23.16
CA PRO A 52 -5.18 7.62 23.60
C PRO A 52 -5.85 8.94 23.16
N LEU A 53 -6.47 8.97 21.98
CA LEU A 53 -7.25 10.13 21.53
C LEU A 53 -8.50 10.32 22.40
N ALA A 54 -9.20 9.25 22.75
CA ALA A 54 -10.37 9.29 23.62
C ALA A 54 -10.03 9.72 25.05
N ASP A 55 -8.88 9.30 25.57
CA ASP A 55 -8.41 9.69 26.91
C ASP A 55 -8.09 11.19 26.98
N GLU A 56 -7.53 11.76 25.92
CA GLU A 56 -7.17 13.18 25.86
C GLU A 56 -8.32 14.08 25.39
N MET A 57 -9.11 13.61 24.42
CA MET A 57 -10.18 14.37 23.77
C MET A 57 -11.47 13.53 23.69
N PRO A 58 -12.14 13.23 24.81
CA PRO A 58 -13.24 12.25 24.85
C PRO A 58 -14.45 12.63 23.98
N THR A 59 -14.68 13.90 23.73
CA THR A 59 -15.77 14.38 22.88
C THR A 59 -15.47 14.24 21.38
N ARG A 60 -14.26 13.88 21.01
CA ARG A 60 -13.78 13.74 19.62
C ARG A 60 -13.56 12.29 19.21
N VAL A 61 -13.99 11.32 20.02
CA VAL A 61 -14.00 9.90 19.66
C VAL A 61 -15.41 9.35 19.83
N ILE A 62 -15.91 8.70 18.79
CA ILE A 62 -17.26 8.16 18.73
C ILE A 62 -17.16 6.67 18.42
N ASP A 63 -17.66 5.84 19.33
CA ASP A 63 -17.82 4.40 19.12
C ASP A 63 -19.31 4.13 18.83
N VAL A 64 -19.59 3.65 17.61
CA VAL A 64 -20.95 3.38 17.15
C VAL A 64 -21.45 1.98 17.49
N GLY A 65 -20.68 1.19 18.26
CA GLY A 65 -20.95 -0.23 18.46
C GLY A 65 -20.59 -1.06 17.22
N ILE A 66 -21.01 -2.33 17.16
CA ILE A 66 -20.73 -3.23 16.01
C ILE A 66 -21.62 -2.84 14.83
N ALA A 67 -21.31 -1.70 14.19
CA ALA A 67 -22.13 -1.11 13.13
C ALA A 67 -21.25 -0.33 12.13
N GLU A 68 -20.40 -1.04 11.39
CA GLU A 68 -19.42 -0.46 10.45
C GLU A 68 -20.11 0.37 9.36
N GLN A 69 -21.31 -0.06 8.88
CA GLN A 69 -22.09 0.70 7.93
C GLN A 69 -22.49 2.07 8.49
N HIS A 70 -22.97 2.07 9.75
CA HIS A 70 -23.32 3.33 10.44
C HIS A 70 -22.09 4.22 10.63
N ALA A 71 -20.93 3.64 10.97
CA ALA A 71 -19.68 4.40 11.11
C ALA A 71 -19.37 5.21 9.84
N LEU A 72 -19.50 4.61 8.65
CA LEU A 72 -19.20 5.28 7.38
C LEU A 72 -20.28 6.33 7.00
N THR A 73 -21.56 5.99 7.07
CA THR A 73 -22.65 6.94 6.80
C THR A 73 -22.61 8.14 7.75
N PHE A 74 -22.41 7.88 9.05
CA PHE A 74 -22.27 8.92 10.06
C PHE A 74 -21.07 9.84 9.79
N SER A 75 -19.93 9.25 9.39
CA SER A 75 -18.72 9.99 9.03
C SER A 75 -18.91 10.86 7.81
N ALA A 76 -19.65 10.40 6.79
CA ALA A 76 -20.01 11.24 5.65
C ALA A 76 -20.79 12.48 6.11
N GLY A 77 -21.76 12.31 7.04
CA GLY A 77 -22.49 13.43 7.65
C GLY A 77 -21.60 14.40 8.41
N LEU A 78 -20.61 13.91 9.17
CA LEU A 78 -19.63 14.75 9.84
C LEU A 78 -18.78 15.55 8.85
N ALA A 79 -18.33 14.92 7.75
CA ALA A 79 -17.56 15.58 6.70
C ALA A 79 -18.37 16.71 6.02
N PHE A 80 -19.68 16.51 5.77
CA PHE A 80 -20.57 17.55 5.25
C PHE A 80 -20.78 18.72 6.23
N ALA A 81 -20.63 18.46 7.53
CA ALA A 81 -20.64 19.49 8.55
C ALA A 81 -19.30 20.20 8.74
N GLY A 82 -18.29 19.92 7.91
CA GLY A 82 -16.96 20.55 7.94
C GLY A 82 -15.96 19.89 8.90
N MET A 83 -16.28 18.73 9.47
CA MET A 83 -15.33 17.93 10.25
C MET A 83 -14.47 17.06 9.32
N HIS A 84 -13.39 16.50 9.87
CA HIS A 84 -12.58 15.48 9.18
C HIS A 84 -12.59 14.16 9.98
N PRO A 85 -13.54 13.26 9.71
CA PRO A 85 -13.61 11.99 10.42
C PRO A 85 -12.50 11.03 9.99
N VAL A 86 -11.91 10.37 10.98
CA VAL A 86 -10.95 9.27 10.82
C VAL A 86 -11.60 8.00 11.34
N VAL A 87 -12.04 7.14 10.43
CA VAL A 87 -12.74 5.89 10.74
C VAL A 87 -11.73 4.76 10.87
N ALA A 88 -11.47 4.29 12.08
CA ALA A 88 -10.50 3.23 12.34
C ALA A 88 -11.21 1.89 12.59
N LEU A 89 -10.92 0.89 11.72
CA LEU A 89 -11.53 -0.44 11.72
C LEU A 89 -10.46 -1.52 11.45
N TYR A 90 -10.78 -2.78 11.76
CA TYR A 90 -10.03 -3.87 11.16
C TYR A 90 -10.38 -4.02 9.68
N ALA A 91 -9.37 -4.24 8.84
CA ALA A 91 -9.54 -4.28 7.38
C ALA A 91 -10.63 -5.26 6.93
N THR A 92 -10.72 -6.44 7.54
CA THR A 92 -11.75 -7.43 7.20
C THR A 92 -13.17 -6.94 7.48
N PHE A 93 -13.38 -6.04 8.46
CA PHE A 93 -14.71 -5.56 8.82
C PHE A 93 -15.21 -4.44 7.93
N LEU A 94 -14.33 -3.77 7.20
CA LEU A 94 -14.73 -2.80 6.18
C LEU A 94 -15.61 -3.45 5.09
N ASN A 95 -15.46 -4.74 4.82
CA ASN A 95 -16.26 -5.47 3.83
C ASN A 95 -17.78 -5.28 4.05
N ARG A 96 -18.21 -5.12 5.32
CA ARG A 96 -19.63 -4.91 5.68
C ARG A 96 -20.15 -3.52 5.32
N ALA A 97 -19.25 -2.56 5.12
CA ALA A 97 -19.57 -1.15 4.88
C ALA A 97 -19.12 -0.67 3.48
N PHE A 98 -18.86 -1.59 2.55
CA PHE A 98 -18.38 -1.25 1.21
C PHE A 98 -19.37 -0.34 0.47
N ASP A 99 -20.67 -0.64 0.55
CA ASP A 99 -21.70 0.18 -0.08
C ASP A 99 -21.70 1.64 0.44
N GLN A 100 -21.51 1.82 1.75
CA GLN A 100 -21.42 3.13 2.37
C GLN A 100 -20.15 3.89 1.97
N VAL A 101 -19.01 3.20 1.78
CA VAL A 101 -17.82 3.83 1.20
C VAL A 101 -18.12 4.34 -0.20
N LEU A 102 -18.79 3.53 -1.02
CA LEU A 102 -19.11 3.87 -2.41
C LEU A 102 -20.18 4.96 -2.50
N MET A 103 -21.31 4.77 -1.82
CA MET A 103 -22.52 5.59 -2.02
C MET A 103 -22.59 6.80 -1.10
N ASP A 104 -22.14 6.67 0.17
CA ASP A 104 -22.27 7.79 1.12
C ASP A 104 -21.01 8.67 1.14
N VAL A 105 -19.82 8.07 0.94
CA VAL A 105 -18.54 8.79 1.02
C VAL A 105 -18.04 9.20 -0.36
N ALA A 106 -17.78 8.25 -1.25
CA ALA A 106 -17.11 8.51 -2.53
C ALA A 106 -18.00 9.28 -3.52
N LEU A 107 -19.25 8.87 -3.69
CA LEU A 107 -20.21 9.55 -4.57
C LEU A 107 -20.35 11.04 -4.24
N HIS A 108 -20.29 11.36 -2.96
CA HIS A 108 -20.41 12.73 -2.45
C HIS A 108 -19.08 13.45 -2.26
N ARG A 109 -17.94 12.78 -2.59
CA ARG A 109 -16.60 13.33 -2.42
C ARG A 109 -16.34 13.81 -0.98
N ALA A 110 -16.87 13.07 0.01
CA ALA A 110 -16.71 13.42 1.40
C ALA A 110 -15.25 13.17 1.85
N GLY A 111 -14.64 14.17 2.50
CA GLY A 111 -13.29 14.07 3.07
C GLY A 111 -13.27 13.18 4.31
N VAL A 112 -13.27 11.87 4.12
CA VAL A 112 -13.23 10.85 5.16
C VAL A 112 -11.94 10.05 5.04
N THR A 113 -11.17 9.96 6.12
CA THR A 113 -10.02 9.06 6.20
C THR A 113 -10.43 7.74 6.85
N ILE A 114 -10.17 6.63 6.17
CA ILE A 114 -10.43 5.28 6.67
C ILE A 114 -9.10 4.63 7.00
N VAL A 115 -8.91 4.21 8.26
CA VAL A 115 -7.70 3.53 8.71
C VAL A 115 -8.00 2.05 8.92
N LEU A 116 -7.30 1.21 8.17
CA LEU A 116 -7.49 -0.23 8.16
C LEU A 116 -6.33 -0.92 8.89
N ASP A 117 -6.55 -1.20 10.16
CA ASP A 117 -5.65 -2.04 10.96
C ASP A 117 -5.82 -3.52 10.56
N ARG A 118 -4.77 -4.31 10.67
CA ARG A 118 -4.75 -5.75 10.35
C ARG A 118 -5.10 -6.05 8.90
N ALA A 119 -4.66 -5.19 7.99
CA ALA A 119 -4.73 -5.45 6.57
C ALA A 119 -3.84 -6.64 6.16
N GLY A 120 -4.23 -7.34 5.11
CA GLY A 120 -3.51 -8.51 4.62
C GLY A 120 -3.67 -9.75 5.49
N ILE A 121 -2.62 -10.56 5.54
CA ILE A 121 -2.59 -11.83 6.30
C ILE A 121 -2.38 -11.52 7.78
N THR A 122 -3.34 -11.89 8.63
CA THR A 122 -3.25 -11.73 10.09
C THR A 122 -2.68 -12.95 10.81
N GLY A 123 -2.63 -14.10 10.13
CA GLY A 123 -2.07 -15.32 10.66
C GLY A 123 -3.04 -16.09 11.57
N THR A 124 -2.68 -16.23 12.85
CA THR A 124 -3.40 -17.07 13.83
C THR A 124 -4.83 -16.60 14.15
N ASP A 125 -5.23 -15.43 13.70
CA ASP A 125 -6.60 -14.93 13.90
C ASP A 125 -7.64 -15.68 13.03
N GLY A 126 -7.17 -16.42 12.01
CA GLY A 126 -7.98 -17.28 11.16
C GLY A 126 -8.71 -16.58 10.02
N ALA A 127 -9.48 -17.35 9.26
CA ALA A 127 -10.08 -16.94 7.99
C ALA A 127 -10.97 -15.69 8.07
N SER A 128 -11.69 -15.50 9.16
CA SER A 128 -12.58 -14.34 9.35
C SER A 128 -11.85 -13.03 9.61
N HIS A 129 -10.55 -13.06 9.94
CA HIS A 129 -9.78 -11.88 10.33
C HIS A 129 -8.69 -11.50 9.32
N ASN A 130 -8.46 -12.29 8.27
CA ASN A 130 -7.53 -11.89 7.20
C ASN A 130 -8.13 -10.73 6.42
N GLY A 131 -7.46 -9.59 6.48
CA GLY A 131 -7.88 -8.32 5.86
C GLY A 131 -7.36 -8.15 4.43
N MET A 132 -7.25 -9.23 3.67
CA MET A 132 -6.63 -9.28 2.34
C MET A 132 -7.53 -8.80 1.19
N TRP A 133 -8.78 -8.48 1.50
CA TRP A 133 -9.81 -8.14 0.50
C TRP A 133 -9.78 -6.66 0.09
N ASP A 134 -9.23 -5.81 0.96
CA ASP A 134 -9.33 -4.35 0.94
C ASP A 134 -8.88 -3.73 -0.39
N MET A 135 -7.67 -4.02 -0.86
CA MET A 135 -7.14 -3.42 -2.09
C MET A 135 -7.95 -3.80 -3.33
N ALA A 136 -8.33 -5.08 -3.46
CA ALA A 136 -9.12 -5.54 -4.59
C ALA A 136 -10.55 -4.96 -4.57
N LEU A 137 -11.15 -4.86 -3.39
CA LEU A 137 -12.52 -4.34 -3.23
C LEU A 137 -12.57 -2.83 -3.46
N LEU A 138 -11.65 -2.08 -2.84
CA LEU A 138 -11.62 -0.62 -2.89
C LEU A 138 -11.12 -0.06 -4.22
N ALA A 139 -10.47 -0.86 -5.05
CA ALA A 139 -10.08 -0.49 -6.41
C ALA A 139 -11.28 -0.06 -7.29
N HIS A 140 -12.47 -0.52 -6.95
CA HIS A 140 -13.70 -0.18 -7.67
C HIS A 140 -14.39 1.09 -7.19
N VAL A 141 -13.84 1.78 -6.17
CA VAL A 141 -14.44 3.00 -5.62
C VAL A 141 -13.88 4.23 -6.35
N PRO A 142 -14.69 4.97 -7.12
CA PRO A 142 -14.22 6.12 -7.88
C PRO A 142 -13.70 7.23 -6.96
N GLY A 143 -12.54 7.81 -7.31
CA GLY A 143 -11.96 8.94 -6.58
C GLY A 143 -11.37 8.61 -5.21
N LEU A 144 -11.33 7.33 -4.83
CA LEU A 144 -10.70 6.89 -3.60
C LEU A 144 -9.18 6.83 -3.78
N HIS A 145 -8.45 7.26 -2.75
CA HIS A 145 -6.99 7.10 -2.65
C HIS A 145 -6.63 6.12 -1.53
N LEU A 146 -5.83 5.09 -1.84
CA LEU A 146 -5.40 4.10 -0.86
C LEU A 146 -3.89 4.11 -0.71
N ALA A 147 -3.42 4.33 0.53
CA ALA A 147 -2.02 4.23 0.93
C ALA A 147 -1.71 2.88 1.58
N ALA A 148 -0.55 2.33 1.25
CA ALA A 148 0.01 1.14 1.87
C ALA A 148 1.42 1.46 2.37
N PRO A 149 1.61 2.00 3.57
CA PRO A 149 2.90 2.37 4.11
C PRO A 149 3.79 1.14 4.36
N ARG A 150 5.11 1.29 4.17
CA ARG A 150 6.09 0.22 4.38
C ARG A 150 6.72 0.22 5.77
N ASP A 151 6.74 1.37 6.45
CA ASP A 151 7.40 1.61 7.74
C ASP A 151 6.73 2.75 8.51
N GLU A 152 7.25 3.07 9.70
CA GLU A 152 6.73 4.16 10.53
C GLU A 152 6.70 5.50 9.81
N ALA A 153 7.79 5.88 9.13
CA ALA A 153 7.91 7.18 8.49
C ALA A 153 6.85 7.37 7.39
N THR A 154 6.66 6.35 6.56
CA THR A 154 5.66 6.36 5.49
C THR A 154 4.23 6.25 6.02
N LEU A 155 3.99 5.57 7.17
CA LEU A 155 2.68 5.59 7.82
C LEU A 155 2.30 7.00 8.30
N ARG A 156 3.21 7.68 8.99
CA ARG A 156 2.96 9.05 9.46
C ARG A 156 2.75 10.02 8.29
N GLU A 157 3.55 9.91 7.23
CA GLU A 157 3.39 10.71 6.01
C GLU A 157 2.03 10.46 5.34
N SER A 158 1.62 9.19 5.20
CA SER A 158 0.32 8.83 4.62
C SER A 158 -0.86 9.37 5.44
N LEU A 159 -0.79 9.30 6.78
CA LEU A 159 -1.84 9.84 7.66
C LEU A 159 -1.97 11.36 7.53
N ARG A 160 -0.84 12.10 7.48
CA ARG A 160 -0.84 13.56 7.29
C ARG A 160 -1.47 13.94 5.94
N THR A 161 -1.09 13.24 4.88
CA THR A 161 -1.69 13.45 3.55
C THR A 161 -3.18 13.12 3.55
N ALA A 162 -3.57 12.00 4.15
CA ALA A 162 -4.97 11.57 4.22
C ALA A 162 -5.85 12.61 4.92
N VAL A 163 -5.48 13.08 6.12
CA VAL A 163 -6.29 14.05 6.87
C VAL A 163 -6.27 15.45 6.26
N SER A 164 -5.33 15.77 5.38
CA SER A 164 -5.33 17.03 4.63
C SER A 164 -6.22 16.99 3.38
N THR A 165 -6.70 15.82 2.99
CA THR A 165 -7.56 15.63 1.81
C THR A 165 -9.02 15.80 2.18
N GLY A 166 -9.61 16.92 1.79
CA GLY A 166 -10.99 17.30 2.20
C GLY A 166 -12.08 16.96 1.20
N ASP A 167 -11.75 16.47 0.00
CA ASP A 167 -12.68 16.31 -1.12
C ASP A 167 -12.66 14.91 -1.76
N ALA A 168 -12.09 13.93 -1.07
CA ALA A 168 -12.07 12.55 -1.51
C ALA A 168 -11.93 11.59 -0.32
N PRO A 169 -12.44 10.35 -0.42
CA PRO A 169 -12.11 9.31 0.54
C PRO A 169 -10.64 8.92 0.45
N THR A 170 -10.00 8.83 1.60
CA THR A 170 -8.63 8.34 1.73
C THR A 170 -8.60 7.09 2.62
N VAL A 171 -7.75 6.13 2.27
CA VAL A 171 -7.57 4.90 3.04
C VAL A 171 -6.10 4.73 3.37
N VAL A 172 -5.79 4.42 4.61
CA VAL A 172 -4.43 4.06 5.06
C VAL A 172 -4.50 2.67 5.66
N ARG A 173 -3.83 1.69 5.02
CA ARG A 173 -3.85 0.29 5.45
C ARG A 173 -2.50 -0.15 5.98
N TYR A 174 -2.48 -0.92 7.07
CA TYR A 174 -1.25 -1.51 7.59
C TYR A 174 -1.51 -2.88 8.24
N PRO A 175 -0.50 -3.78 8.26
CA PRO A 175 -0.67 -5.12 8.79
C PRO A 175 -0.65 -5.16 10.32
N LYS A 176 -1.04 -6.31 10.87
CA LYS A 176 -0.84 -6.65 12.28
C LYS A 176 0.64 -6.89 12.57
N GLY A 177 1.09 -6.51 13.77
CA GLY A 177 2.40 -6.91 14.31
C GLY A 177 3.40 -5.77 14.44
N ALA A 178 4.66 -6.15 14.56
CA ALA A 178 5.77 -5.21 14.72
C ALA A 178 6.06 -4.44 13.43
N LEU A 179 6.61 -3.24 13.58
CA LEU A 179 7.17 -2.48 12.47
C LEU A 179 8.40 -3.19 11.90
N PRO A 180 8.58 -3.20 10.59
CA PRO A 180 9.83 -3.64 9.98
C PRO A 180 10.94 -2.62 10.23
N GLU A 181 12.19 -3.04 10.03
CA GLU A 181 13.32 -2.12 9.96
C GLU A 181 13.08 -1.06 8.86
N PRO A 182 13.38 0.22 9.13
CA PRO A 182 13.18 1.29 8.16
C PRO A 182 14.02 1.08 6.89
N LEU A 183 13.41 1.27 5.74
CA LEU A 183 14.09 1.26 4.45
C LEU A 183 14.27 2.69 3.95
N THR A 184 15.53 3.13 3.85
CA THR A 184 15.86 4.45 3.30
C THR A 184 15.69 4.44 1.79
N ALA A 185 14.91 5.37 1.27
CA ALA A 185 14.80 5.58 -0.17
C ALA A 185 16.09 6.21 -0.73
N LEU A 186 16.56 5.70 -1.86
CA LEU A 186 17.67 6.30 -2.61
C LEU A 186 17.24 7.64 -3.24
N ARG A 187 16.01 7.66 -3.77
CA ARG A 187 15.36 8.82 -4.38
C ARG A 187 13.85 8.62 -4.44
N ARG A 188 13.10 9.69 -4.68
CA ARG A 188 11.67 9.66 -4.97
C ARG A 188 11.41 9.96 -6.44
N LEU A 189 10.48 9.21 -7.04
CA LEU A 189 9.87 9.54 -8.31
C LEU A 189 8.59 10.33 -8.00
N ALA A 190 8.43 11.47 -8.67
CA ALA A 190 7.21 12.24 -8.61
C ALA A 190 6.86 12.71 -10.02
N ARG A 191 5.57 12.86 -10.33
CA ARG A 191 5.13 13.35 -11.63
C ARG A 191 5.69 14.75 -11.87
N GLY A 192 6.42 14.95 -12.98
CA GLY A 192 7.01 16.25 -13.33
C GLY A 192 8.44 16.51 -12.82
N ALA A 193 9.05 15.60 -12.07
CA ALA A 193 10.49 15.64 -11.81
C ALA A 193 11.27 15.14 -13.04
N GLU A 194 11.38 15.99 -14.08
CA GLU A 194 12.44 15.79 -15.07
C GLU A 194 13.78 15.95 -14.36
N GLU A 195 14.74 15.03 -14.61
CA GLU A 195 16.12 15.25 -14.18
C GLU A 195 16.59 16.61 -14.71
N PRO A 196 17.27 17.44 -13.90
CA PRO A 196 17.77 18.72 -14.39
C PRO A 196 18.76 18.45 -15.52
N ARG A 197 18.32 18.66 -16.75
CA ARG A 197 19.21 18.70 -17.92
C ARG A 197 20.17 19.87 -17.70
N ALA A 198 21.43 19.56 -17.46
CA ALA A 198 22.47 20.57 -17.33
C ALA A 198 22.44 21.50 -18.55
N GLY A 199 22.11 22.79 -18.34
CA GLY A 199 22.33 23.86 -19.31
C GLY A 199 21.13 24.61 -19.87
N LYS A 200 19.97 24.67 -19.21
CA LYS A 200 18.92 25.63 -19.55
C LYS A 200 18.50 26.44 -18.33
N GLU A 201 18.80 27.74 -18.31
CA GLU A 201 18.17 28.69 -17.41
C GLU A 201 16.68 28.78 -17.77
N SER A 202 15.80 28.31 -16.85
CA SER A 202 14.36 28.40 -17.03
C SER A 202 13.85 29.74 -16.51
N VAL A 203 13.36 30.55 -17.43
CA VAL A 203 12.53 31.73 -17.15
C VAL A 203 11.16 31.23 -16.70
N HIS A 204 10.77 31.54 -15.44
CA HIS A 204 9.42 31.44 -14.83
C HIS A 204 8.49 30.33 -15.41
N GLU A 205 8.75 29.09 -15.11
CA GLU A 205 7.74 28.04 -15.19
C GLU A 205 7.21 27.76 -13.77
N GLU A 206 5.89 27.80 -13.61
CA GLU A 206 5.20 27.33 -12.41
C GLU A 206 5.70 25.92 -12.09
N THR A 207 6.23 25.71 -10.90
CA THR A 207 6.67 24.38 -10.43
C THR A 207 5.49 23.42 -10.61
N PRO A 208 5.61 22.33 -11.37
CA PRO A 208 4.50 21.42 -11.56
C PRO A 208 4.04 20.94 -10.19
N HIS A 209 2.74 21.09 -9.89
CA HIS A 209 2.12 20.62 -8.67
C HIS A 209 2.26 19.07 -8.66
N VAL A 210 3.25 18.58 -7.93
CA VAL A 210 3.42 17.15 -7.70
C VAL A 210 2.27 16.70 -6.80
N SER A 211 1.41 15.83 -7.30
CA SER A 211 0.35 15.23 -6.48
C SER A 211 0.98 14.43 -5.35
N ALA A 212 0.53 14.66 -4.11
CA ALA A 212 0.97 13.88 -2.96
C ALA A 212 0.67 12.37 -3.09
N PHE A 213 -0.20 12.01 -4.02
CA PHE A 213 -0.59 10.63 -4.33
C PHE A 213 0.31 9.95 -5.38
N ASP A 214 1.15 10.72 -6.09
CA ASP A 214 2.01 10.22 -7.17
C ASP A 214 3.47 9.97 -6.71
N VAL A 215 3.69 9.69 -5.43
CA VAL A 215 5.03 9.48 -4.86
C VAL A 215 5.41 8.01 -4.85
N VAL A 216 6.56 7.70 -5.43
CA VAL A 216 7.16 6.35 -5.46
C VAL A 216 8.60 6.42 -4.99
N ASP A 217 8.94 5.71 -3.94
CA ASP A 217 10.31 5.60 -3.44
C ASP A 217 11.08 4.51 -4.20
N VAL A 218 12.28 4.82 -4.67
CA VAL A 218 13.24 3.85 -5.18
C VAL A 218 14.11 3.38 -4.02
N LEU A 219 14.07 2.09 -3.71
CA LEU A 219 14.76 1.49 -2.56
C LEU A 219 16.07 0.81 -2.95
N LEU A 220 16.15 0.27 -4.16
CA LEU A 220 17.34 -0.35 -4.75
C LEU A 220 17.36 -0.04 -6.24
N GLU A 221 18.54 0.22 -6.77
CA GLU A 221 18.76 0.40 -8.20
C GLU A 221 20.13 -0.16 -8.56
N SER A 222 20.13 -1.25 -9.33
CA SER A 222 21.37 -1.86 -9.83
C SER A 222 21.50 -1.63 -11.34
N ARG A 223 22.72 -1.37 -11.80
CA ARG A 223 23.00 -1.21 -13.22
C ARG A 223 23.21 -2.55 -13.88
N PRO A 224 22.60 -2.82 -15.04
CA PRO A 224 22.77 -4.08 -15.72
C PRO A 224 24.17 -4.25 -16.30
N PRO A 225 24.68 -5.47 -16.36
CA PRO A 225 25.63 -5.84 -17.40
C PRO A 225 24.94 -5.66 -18.78
N ALA A 226 25.71 -5.33 -19.80
CA ALA A 226 25.16 -5.13 -21.15
C ALA A 226 24.34 -6.36 -21.61
N GLY A 227 23.06 -6.16 -21.93
CA GLY A 227 22.19 -7.20 -22.50
C GLY A 227 21.32 -7.99 -21.51
N GLY A 228 21.37 -7.71 -20.20
CA GLY A 228 20.48 -8.35 -19.20
C GLY A 228 19.06 -7.80 -19.20
N ALA A 229 18.08 -8.62 -18.79
CA ALA A 229 16.70 -8.17 -18.60
C ALA A 229 16.61 -7.14 -17.46
N ARG A 230 15.82 -6.10 -17.67
CA ARG A 230 15.52 -5.06 -16.66
C ARG A 230 14.31 -5.51 -15.85
N ILE A 231 14.48 -5.64 -14.54
CA ILE A 231 13.47 -6.13 -13.61
C ILE A 231 13.04 -5.00 -12.68
N LEU A 232 11.73 -4.72 -12.64
CA LEU A 232 11.13 -3.84 -11.64
C LEU A 232 10.42 -4.70 -10.58
N LEU A 233 10.86 -4.59 -9.33
CA LEU A 233 10.18 -5.18 -8.17
C LEU A 233 9.36 -4.10 -7.47
N VAL A 234 8.06 -4.28 -7.40
CA VAL A 234 7.13 -3.38 -6.71
C VAL A 234 6.72 -4.02 -5.39
N GLY A 235 7.21 -3.49 -4.28
CA GLY A 235 6.83 -3.92 -2.93
C GLY A 235 5.68 -3.07 -2.39
N VAL A 236 4.48 -3.64 -2.30
CA VAL A 236 3.29 -2.95 -1.79
C VAL A 236 3.28 -2.98 -0.26
N GLY A 237 3.30 -1.82 0.37
CA GLY A 237 3.23 -1.70 1.82
C GLY A 237 4.35 -2.47 2.54
N ALA A 238 4.00 -3.21 3.58
CA ALA A 238 4.95 -4.01 4.36
C ALA A 238 5.72 -5.07 3.53
N MET A 239 5.24 -5.39 2.31
CA MET A 239 5.97 -6.30 1.41
C MET A 239 7.19 -5.65 0.76
N ALA A 240 7.40 -4.34 0.94
CA ALA A 240 8.59 -3.64 0.46
C ALA A 240 9.90 -4.24 1.02
N SER A 241 9.89 -4.72 2.26
CA SER A 241 11.04 -5.40 2.88
C SER A 241 11.40 -6.71 2.18
N GLN A 242 10.41 -7.52 1.81
CA GLN A 242 10.61 -8.77 1.07
C GLN A 242 11.07 -8.51 -0.36
N ALA A 243 10.47 -7.53 -1.03
CA ALA A 243 10.87 -7.09 -2.36
C ALA A 243 12.31 -6.55 -2.37
N TYR A 244 12.69 -5.75 -1.37
CA TYR A 244 14.06 -5.26 -1.21
C TYR A 244 15.07 -6.41 -1.03
N ALA A 245 14.77 -7.33 -0.14
CA ALA A 245 15.62 -8.50 0.08
C ALA A 245 15.73 -9.38 -1.19
N ALA A 246 14.65 -9.57 -1.93
CA ALA A 246 14.66 -10.26 -3.23
C ALA A 246 15.51 -9.52 -4.27
N GLY A 247 15.39 -8.20 -4.31
CA GLY A 247 16.21 -7.35 -5.19
C GLY A 247 17.72 -7.52 -4.92
N ARG A 248 18.10 -7.59 -3.64
CA ARG A 248 19.51 -7.86 -3.26
C ARG A 248 20.01 -9.23 -3.72
N LEU A 249 19.16 -10.26 -3.71
CA LEU A 249 19.49 -11.58 -4.25
C LEU A 249 19.69 -11.53 -5.77
N LEU A 250 18.79 -10.86 -6.48
CA LEU A 250 18.88 -10.70 -7.95
C LEU A 250 20.10 -9.86 -8.36
N GLU A 251 20.44 -8.83 -7.60
CA GLU A 251 21.65 -8.03 -7.82
C GLU A 251 22.91 -8.87 -7.69
N GLN A 252 22.99 -9.75 -6.67
CA GLN A 252 24.11 -10.69 -6.49
C GLN A 252 24.25 -11.68 -7.65
N ASP A 253 23.14 -12.03 -8.30
CA ASP A 253 23.10 -12.87 -9.52
C ASP A 253 23.45 -12.09 -10.80
N GLY A 254 23.68 -10.78 -10.71
CA GLY A 254 24.06 -9.92 -11.83
C GLY A 254 22.88 -9.42 -12.67
N HIS A 255 21.63 -9.47 -12.16
CA HIS A 255 20.49 -8.88 -12.86
C HIS A 255 20.38 -7.36 -12.68
N ALA A 256 19.82 -6.69 -13.68
CA ALA A 256 19.41 -5.30 -13.58
C ALA A 256 18.11 -5.21 -12.79
N VAL A 257 18.14 -4.70 -11.59
CA VAL A 257 16.97 -4.67 -10.71
C VAL A 257 16.76 -3.28 -10.15
N THR A 258 15.52 -2.81 -10.27
CA THR A 258 15.03 -1.65 -9.54
C THR A 258 13.93 -2.11 -8.57
N VAL A 259 14.06 -1.78 -7.28
CA VAL A 259 13.03 -2.04 -6.27
C VAL A 259 12.37 -0.74 -5.91
N VAL A 260 11.04 -0.69 -6.01
CA VAL A 260 10.25 0.50 -5.71
C VAL A 260 9.15 0.23 -4.68
N HIS A 261 8.78 1.29 -3.98
CA HIS A 261 7.63 1.31 -3.07
C HIS A 261 6.75 2.52 -3.39
N PRO A 262 5.54 2.32 -3.91
CA PRO A 262 4.53 3.38 -4.02
C PRO A 262 3.91 3.65 -2.65
N HIS A 263 3.81 4.93 -2.26
CA HIS A 263 3.15 5.31 -1.00
C HIS A 263 1.64 5.12 -1.10
N TRP A 264 1.08 5.59 -2.21
CA TRP A 264 -0.31 5.41 -2.59
C TRP A 264 -0.38 4.41 -3.73
N VAL A 265 -1.32 3.49 -3.66
CA VAL A 265 -1.37 2.35 -4.58
C VAL A 265 -2.68 2.29 -5.38
N ILE A 266 -3.70 3.04 -4.96
CA ILE A 266 -4.96 3.23 -5.68
C ILE A 266 -5.24 4.73 -5.76
N PRO A 267 -5.41 5.27 -6.98
CA PRO A 267 -5.06 4.67 -8.27
C PRO A 267 -3.55 4.40 -8.39
N ALA A 268 -3.13 3.60 -9.34
CA ALA A 268 -1.71 3.36 -9.59
C ALA A 268 -1.01 4.69 -9.93
N PRO A 269 0.06 5.08 -9.20
CA PRO A 269 0.73 6.36 -9.43
C PRO A 269 1.36 6.44 -10.83
N ALA A 270 1.18 7.58 -11.50
CA ALA A 270 1.68 7.76 -12.86
C ALA A 270 3.20 7.49 -13.01
N PRO A 271 4.09 7.89 -12.07
CA PRO A 271 5.51 7.53 -12.14
C PRO A 271 5.77 6.02 -12.07
N LEU A 272 4.95 5.27 -11.34
CA LEU A 272 5.05 3.81 -11.28
C LEU A 272 4.63 3.18 -12.61
N VAL A 273 3.54 3.64 -13.21
CA VAL A 273 3.05 3.17 -14.52
C VAL A 273 4.11 3.39 -15.59
N THR A 274 4.70 4.59 -15.65
CA THR A 274 5.78 4.91 -16.58
C THR A 274 7.01 4.03 -16.38
N ALA A 275 7.46 3.86 -15.13
CA ALA A 275 8.60 3.01 -14.82
C ALA A 275 8.34 1.54 -15.16
N ALA A 276 7.13 1.05 -14.92
CA ALA A 276 6.73 -0.32 -15.24
C ALA A 276 6.62 -0.56 -16.77
N ALA A 277 6.22 0.44 -17.54
CA ALA A 277 6.14 0.34 -19.00
C ALA A 277 7.51 0.28 -19.69
N ASP A 278 8.58 0.73 -19.03
CA ASP A 278 9.95 0.82 -19.59
C ASP A 278 10.88 -0.33 -19.17
N VAL A 279 10.36 -1.43 -18.64
CA VAL A 279 11.17 -2.59 -18.22
C VAL A 279 10.72 -3.87 -18.94
N ASP A 280 11.49 -4.94 -18.79
CA ASP A 280 11.20 -6.22 -19.41
C ASP A 280 10.32 -7.11 -18.54
N VAL A 281 10.50 -6.99 -17.22
CA VAL A 281 9.79 -7.77 -16.21
C VAL A 281 9.33 -6.88 -15.08
N VAL A 282 8.06 -7.00 -14.71
CA VAL A 282 7.46 -6.37 -13.54
C VAL A 282 7.01 -7.46 -12.57
N VAL A 283 7.50 -7.43 -11.34
CA VAL A 283 7.05 -8.31 -10.27
C VAL A 283 6.39 -7.46 -9.19
N VAL A 284 5.10 -7.65 -8.95
CA VAL A 284 4.37 -6.96 -7.88
C VAL A 284 4.14 -7.92 -6.73
N VAL A 285 4.54 -7.50 -5.54
CA VAL A 285 4.37 -8.28 -4.30
C VAL A 285 3.46 -7.52 -3.36
N GLU A 286 2.31 -8.10 -3.05
CA GLU A 286 1.27 -7.46 -2.25
C GLU A 286 0.71 -8.39 -1.17
N ASP A 287 0.42 -7.81 0.00
CA ASP A 287 -0.26 -8.50 1.10
C ASP A 287 -1.78 -8.33 0.95
N GLY A 288 -2.28 -8.81 -0.17
CA GLY A 288 -3.68 -8.75 -0.59
C GLY A 288 -3.98 -9.81 -1.64
N LEU A 289 -5.20 -9.83 -2.18
CA LEU A 289 -5.57 -10.74 -3.25
C LEU A 289 -4.78 -10.46 -4.52
N VAL A 290 -4.25 -11.51 -5.15
CA VAL A 290 -3.63 -11.40 -6.49
C VAL A 290 -4.64 -10.97 -7.54
N ASP A 291 -5.87 -11.52 -7.47
CA ASP A 291 -6.95 -11.22 -8.39
C ASP A 291 -7.61 -9.87 -8.02
N GLY A 292 -7.55 -8.90 -8.94
CA GLY A 292 -8.06 -7.55 -8.71
C GLY A 292 -7.20 -6.67 -7.79
N GLY A 293 -6.10 -7.20 -7.26
CA GLY A 293 -5.15 -6.45 -6.42
C GLY A 293 -4.30 -5.46 -7.21
N ILE A 294 -3.31 -4.88 -6.54
CA ILE A 294 -2.47 -3.80 -7.09
C ILE A 294 -1.71 -4.25 -8.33
N GLY A 295 -1.20 -5.50 -8.33
CA GLY A 295 -0.51 -6.05 -9.50
C GLY A 295 -1.40 -6.18 -10.73
N SER A 296 -2.70 -6.45 -10.56
CA SER A 296 -3.68 -6.47 -11.64
C SER A 296 -3.93 -5.08 -12.20
N GLN A 297 -4.17 -4.12 -11.30
CA GLN A 297 -4.44 -2.71 -11.65
C GLN A 297 -3.25 -2.05 -12.34
N LEU A 298 -2.03 -2.30 -11.83
CA LEU A 298 -0.82 -1.76 -12.46
C LEU A 298 -0.61 -2.32 -13.87
N ARG A 299 -0.86 -3.62 -14.09
CA ARG A 299 -0.78 -4.21 -15.43
C ARG A 299 -1.75 -3.53 -16.39
N ASP A 300 -3.01 -3.40 -15.98
CA ASP A 300 -4.05 -2.80 -16.81
C ASP A 300 -3.71 -1.32 -17.11
N ALA A 301 -3.22 -0.57 -16.13
CA ALA A 301 -2.76 0.82 -16.32
C ALA A 301 -1.54 0.94 -17.25
N VAL A 302 -0.61 -0.02 -17.22
CA VAL A 302 0.54 -0.07 -18.16
C VAL A 302 0.08 -0.38 -19.57
N GLU A 303 -0.86 -1.32 -19.76
CA GLU A 303 -1.45 -1.63 -21.07
C GLU A 303 -2.15 -0.40 -21.67
N GLU A 304 -2.93 0.32 -20.89
CA GLU A 304 -3.57 1.59 -21.29
C GLU A 304 -2.54 2.68 -21.64
N TYR A 305 -1.50 2.82 -20.82
CA TYR A 305 -0.42 3.78 -21.06
C TYR A 305 0.31 3.49 -22.37
N GLN A 306 0.67 2.23 -22.62
CA GLN A 306 1.35 1.81 -23.87
C GLN A 306 0.46 2.00 -25.09
N ALA A 307 -0.84 1.72 -24.99
CA ALA A 307 -1.79 1.96 -26.07
C ALA A 307 -1.91 3.44 -26.44
N ALA A 308 -1.84 4.33 -25.43
CA ALA A 308 -1.96 5.78 -25.65
C ALA A 308 -0.67 6.44 -26.19
N HIS A 309 0.52 5.90 -25.87
CA HIS A 309 1.80 6.54 -26.18
C HIS A 309 2.59 5.84 -27.30
N GLY A 310 2.08 4.72 -27.83
CA GLY A 310 2.77 3.91 -28.84
C GLY A 310 3.96 3.17 -28.24
N ALA A 311 3.81 1.92 -27.90
CA ALA A 311 4.91 1.09 -27.39
C ALA A 311 5.95 0.88 -28.49
N THR A 312 7.19 1.31 -28.25
CA THR A 312 8.34 1.03 -29.13
C THR A 312 9.05 -0.28 -28.75
N GLY A 313 8.62 -0.94 -27.67
CA GLY A 313 9.08 -2.24 -27.18
C GLY A 313 7.90 -3.17 -26.87
N GLY A 314 8.16 -4.45 -26.65
CA GLY A 314 7.11 -5.40 -26.22
C GLY A 314 6.53 -5.04 -24.84
N SER A 315 5.33 -5.54 -24.54
CA SER A 315 4.75 -5.38 -23.21
C SER A 315 5.59 -6.14 -22.15
N PRO A 316 5.80 -5.57 -20.96
CA PRO A 316 6.56 -6.24 -19.90
C PRO A 316 5.87 -7.53 -19.44
N VAL A 317 6.68 -8.51 -19.05
CA VAL A 317 6.17 -9.74 -18.43
C VAL A 317 5.79 -9.45 -16.98
N PHE A 318 4.50 -9.54 -16.67
CA PHE A 318 4.00 -9.35 -15.30
C PHE A 318 4.02 -10.65 -14.47
N ARG A 319 4.52 -10.56 -13.25
CA ARG A 319 4.34 -11.56 -12.18
C ARG A 319 3.70 -10.90 -10.98
N ARG A 320 2.60 -11.47 -10.54
CA ARG A 320 1.85 -11.00 -9.37
C ARG A 320 2.00 -12.03 -8.26
N ILE A 321 2.44 -11.59 -7.10
CA ILE A 321 2.67 -12.42 -5.91
C ILE A 321 1.84 -11.84 -4.78
N GLY A 322 0.97 -12.65 -4.20
CA GLY A 322 0.05 -12.26 -3.14
C GLY A 322 -0.83 -13.42 -2.73
N VAL A 323 -1.92 -13.13 -2.07
CA VAL A 323 -2.83 -14.15 -1.55
C VAL A 323 -3.75 -14.66 -2.67
N PRO A 324 -3.88 -15.98 -2.88
CA PRO A 324 -4.83 -16.53 -3.84
C PRO A 324 -6.28 -16.26 -3.40
N ARG A 325 -7.22 -16.27 -4.34
CA ARG A 325 -8.65 -16.05 -4.06
C ARG A 325 -9.28 -17.26 -3.37
N GLN A 326 -8.99 -17.39 -2.10
CA GLN A 326 -9.52 -18.43 -1.23
C GLN A 326 -9.62 -17.95 0.22
N PHE A 327 -10.42 -18.60 1.05
CA PHE A 327 -10.35 -18.41 2.49
C PHE A 327 -9.07 -19.06 3.01
N VAL A 328 -8.33 -18.32 3.84
CA VAL A 328 -7.03 -18.74 4.36
C VAL A 328 -7.22 -19.33 5.75
N ASP A 329 -6.84 -20.57 5.93
CA ASP A 329 -6.90 -21.28 7.21
C ASP A 329 -5.96 -20.67 8.26
N THR A 330 -6.18 -21.05 9.52
CA THR A 330 -5.36 -20.59 10.64
C THR A 330 -3.96 -21.16 10.56
N ALA A 331 -2.97 -20.27 10.41
CA ALA A 331 -1.55 -20.56 10.46
C ALA A 331 -0.78 -19.33 10.98
N THR A 332 0.51 -19.41 11.17
CA THR A 332 1.31 -18.21 11.44
C THR A 332 1.46 -17.38 10.15
N ARG A 333 1.60 -16.06 10.28
CA ARG A 333 1.86 -15.20 9.12
C ARG A 333 3.08 -15.69 8.31
N ALA A 334 4.14 -16.13 8.99
CA ALA A 334 5.34 -16.64 8.34
C ALA A 334 5.09 -17.89 7.49
N GLN A 335 4.31 -18.82 7.99
CA GLN A 335 3.90 -20.02 7.24
C GLN A 335 3.06 -19.66 6.01
N LEU A 336 2.06 -18.78 6.17
CA LEU A 336 1.24 -18.33 5.04
C LEU A 336 2.05 -17.58 3.99
N MET A 337 3.02 -16.76 4.39
CA MET A 337 3.93 -16.10 3.44
C MET A 337 4.81 -17.12 2.69
N GLU A 338 5.20 -18.21 3.34
CA GLU A 338 5.91 -19.32 2.69
C GLU A 338 5.02 -20.04 1.70
N ASP A 339 3.81 -20.45 2.13
CA ASP A 339 2.84 -21.20 1.31
C ASP A 339 2.44 -20.43 0.04
N PHE A 340 2.38 -19.09 0.11
CA PHE A 340 2.03 -18.23 -1.02
C PHE A 340 3.22 -17.68 -1.80
N GLY A 341 4.44 -18.14 -1.50
CA GLY A 341 5.64 -17.72 -2.22
C GLY A 341 5.98 -16.24 -2.08
N MET A 342 5.70 -15.65 -0.93
CA MET A 342 5.87 -14.22 -0.64
C MET A 342 7.19 -13.89 0.06
N ARG A 343 8.06 -14.87 0.29
CA ARG A 343 9.39 -14.64 0.86
C ARG A 343 10.38 -14.16 -0.19
N ALA A 344 11.41 -13.48 0.23
CA ALA A 344 12.43 -12.90 -0.66
C ALA A 344 13.02 -13.91 -1.66
N ALA A 345 13.32 -15.14 -1.23
CA ALA A 345 13.85 -16.18 -2.10
C ALA A 345 12.84 -16.61 -3.19
N ASP A 346 11.58 -16.73 -2.83
CA ASP A 346 10.50 -17.13 -3.74
C ASP A 346 10.21 -16.03 -4.77
N ILE A 347 10.21 -14.76 -4.32
CA ILE A 347 10.08 -13.57 -5.18
C ILE A 347 11.24 -13.50 -6.18
N ALA A 348 12.48 -13.65 -5.70
CA ALA A 348 13.65 -13.66 -6.57
C ALA A 348 13.61 -14.79 -7.60
N GLN A 349 13.17 -15.99 -7.20
CA GLN A 349 13.00 -17.10 -8.11
C GLN A 349 11.94 -16.83 -9.19
N ALA A 350 10.80 -16.24 -8.80
CA ALA A 350 9.75 -15.87 -9.74
C ALA A 350 10.23 -14.82 -10.75
N ALA A 351 11.03 -13.84 -10.30
CA ALA A 351 11.63 -12.83 -11.15
C ALA A 351 12.63 -13.42 -12.15
N ARG A 352 13.51 -14.33 -11.72
CA ARG A 352 14.46 -15.05 -12.62
C ARG A 352 13.72 -15.79 -13.73
N ARG A 353 12.71 -16.59 -13.38
CA ARG A 353 11.90 -17.33 -14.37
C ARG A 353 11.21 -16.40 -15.38
N ALA A 354 10.78 -15.22 -14.93
CA ALA A 354 10.17 -14.24 -15.81
C ALA A 354 11.22 -13.60 -16.74
N ALA A 355 12.42 -13.32 -16.25
CA ALA A 355 13.52 -12.77 -17.03
C ALA A 355 14.00 -13.75 -18.12
N ASP A 356 14.15 -15.03 -17.78
CA ASP A 356 14.49 -16.09 -18.73
C ASP A 356 13.45 -16.20 -19.86
N GLY A 357 12.16 -16.12 -19.50
CA GLY A 357 11.07 -16.14 -20.47
C GLY A 357 11.04 -14.91 -21.39
N ALA A 358 11.35 -13.73 -20.86
CA ALA A 358 11.43 -12.49 -21.63
C ALA A 358 12.62 -12.50 -22.60
N ALA A 359 13.76 -13.04 -22.20
CA ALA A 359 14.94 -13.17 -23.07
C ALA A 359 14.69 -14.14 -24.24
N GLY A 360 14.05 -15.28 -23.99
CA GLY A 360 13.69 -16.25 -25.03
C GLY A 360 12.73 -15.68 -26.07
N ALA A 361 11.74 -14.89 -25.65
CA ALA A 361 10.78 -14.26 -26.56
C ALA A 361 11.43 -13.22 -27.48
N ARG A 362 12.47 -12.50 -27.04
CA ARG A 362 13.24 -11.53 -27.86
C ARG A 362 14.04 -12.24 -28.95
N THR A 363 14.74 -13.31 -28.58
CA THR A 363 15.54 -14.09 -29.56
C THR A 363 14.69 -14.65 -30.67
N ASP A 364 13.46 -15.11 -30.39
CA ASP A 364 12.51 -15.57 -31.40
C ASP A 364 11.94 -14.45 -32.28
N GLN A 365 11.82 -13.23 -31.79
CA GLN A 365 11.38 -12.06 -32.57
C GLN A 365 12.50 -11.57 -33.51
N ASP A 366 13.75 -11.53 -33.03
CA ASP A 366 14.89 -11.13 -33.86
C ASP A 366 15.16 -12.11 -34.98
N LEU A 367 15.01 -13.42 -34.71
CA LEU A 367 15.12 -14.48 -35.74
C LEU A 367 13.99 -14.48 -36.80
N ARG A 368 12.86 -13.83 -36.53
CA ARG A 368 11.74 -13.69 -37.50
C ARG A 368 11.79 -12.39 -38.27
N ALA A 369 12.61 -11.44 -37.85
CA ALA A 369 12.80 -10.14 -38.49
C ALA A 369 13.96 -10.11 -39.48
N GLU A 370 14.85 -11.14 -39.48
CA GLU A 370 15.85 -11.47 -40.49
C GLU A 370 15.27 -12.41 -41.55
#